data_23379b46b1cfede6626a98ee24c86357
#
_entry.id   23379b46b1cfede6626a98ee24c86357
#
_cell.length_a   1.000
_cell.length_b   1.000
_cell.length_c   1.000
_cell.angle_alpha   90.00
_cell.angle_beta   90.00
_cell.angle_gamma   90.00
#
_symmetry.space_group_name_H-M   'P 1'
#
loop_
_entity.id
_entity.type
_entity.pdbx_description
1 polymer ?
#
loop_
_entity_poly.entity_id
_entity_poly.type
_entity_poly.pdbx_seq_one_letter_code
_entity_poly.pdbx_strand_id
1 'polypeptide(L)' 'MYTDRNYKTKKALIDDVKAGKLVCYHQPGGLFPAPTNGTITLEGPHYPEPHKWYAQATVKDGKIISIK' A
#
# COMPACT_ATOMS: atom_id res chain seq x y z
N MET A 1 3.92 -3.96 -4.36
CA MET A 1 4.43 -3.34 -3.12
C MET A 1 3.52 -3.68 -1.96
N TYR A 2 4.06 -3.67 -0.75
CA TYR A 2 3.30 -3.95 0.46
C TYR A 2 3.11 -2.67 1.26
N THR A 3 1.96 -2.56 1.93
CA THR A 3 1.82 -1.58 3.00
C THR A 3 2.56 -2.09 4.24
N ASP A 4 3.04 -1.17 5.08
CA ASP A 4 3.75 -1.55 6.31
C ASP A 4 2.85 -2.33 7.26
N ARG A 5 1.57 -1.97 7.31
CA ARG A 5 0.57 -2.72 8.06
C ARG A 5 -0.01 -3.82 7.17
N ASN A 6 -0.16 -5.02 7.72
CA ASN A 6 -0.71 -6.16 6.97
C ASN A 6 -2.24 -6.07 6.91
N TYR A 7 -2.76 -5.38 5.89
CA TYR A 7 -4.21 -5.29 5.67
C TYR A 7 -4.73 -6.59 5.07
N LYS A 8 -5.71 -7.19 5.70
CA LYS A 8 -6.31 -8.43 5.23
C LYS A 8 -7.26 -8.21 4.06
N THR A 9 -7.81 -7.01 3.92
CA THR A 9 -8.73 -6.66 2.84
C THR A 9 -8.39 -5.28 2.29
N LYS A 10 -8.74 -5.06 1.02
CA LYS A 10 -8.60 -3.75 0.39
C LYS A 10 -9.42 -2.69 1.11
N LYS A 11 -10.62 -3.07 1.58
CA LYS A 11 -11.50 -2.14 2.28
C LYS A 11 -10.86 -1.59 3.55
N ALA A 12 -10.15 -2.44 4.31
CA ALA A 12 -9.47 -1.99 5.52
C ALA A 12 -8.42 -0.93 5.20
N LEU A 13 -7.67 -1.12 4.11
CA LEU A 13 -6.70 -0.13 3.65
C LEU A 13 -7.39 1.18 3.25
N ILE A 14 -8.46 1.09 2.47
CA ILE A 14 -9.21 2.27 2.02
C ILE A 14 -9.75 3.05 3.22
N ASP A 15 -10.31 2.35 4.20
CA ASP A 15 -10.87 2.99 5.40
C ASP A 15 -9.81 3.77 6.17
N ASP A 16 -8.61 3.22 6.32
CA ASP A 16 -7.52 3.91 7.01
C ASP A 16 -7.05 5.15 6.23
N VAL A 17 -6.93 5.05 4.92
CA VAL A 17 -6.55 6.20 4.10
C VAL A 17 -7.61 7.31 4.18
N LYS A 18 -8.89 6.94 4.11
CA LYS A 18 -9.99 7.92 4.23
C LYS A 18 -10.06 8.56 5.61
N ALA A 19 -9.66 7.84 6.65
CA ALA A 19 -9.62 8.36 8.00
C ALA A 19 -8.46 9.33 8.25
N GLY A 20 -7.60 9.53 7.25
CA GLY A 20 -6.45 10.42 7.37
C GLY A 20 -5.26 9.80 8.08
N LYS A 21 -5.25 8.49 8.28
CA LYS A 21 -4.10 7.82 8.89
C LYS A 21 -2.93 7.79 7.93
N LEU A 22 -1.73 7.94 8.46
CA LEU A 22 -0.51 7.79 7.68
C LEU A 22 -0.31 6.31 7.38
N VAL A 23 -0.41 5.95 6.10
CA VAL A 23 -0.16 4.57 5.64
C VAL A 23 1.13 4.60 4.82
N CYS A 24 2.13 3.86 5.30
CA CYS A 24 3.42 3.73 4.62
C CYS A 24 3.46 2.43 3.83
N TYR A 25 4.38 2.38 2.89
CA TYR A 25 4.54 1.23 1.98
C TYR A 25 6.02 0.98 1.73
N HIS A 26 6.34 -0.23 1.27
CA HIS A 26 7.71 -0.59 0.97
C HIS A 26 7.75 -1.60 -0.19
N GLN A 27 8.92 -1.67 -0.84
CA GLN A 27 9.17 -2.63 -1.90
C GLN A 27 9.76 -3.90 -1.30
N PRO A 28 9.10 -5.06 -1.43
CA PRO A 28 9.67 -6.32 -0.96
C PRO A 28 11.00 -6.60 -1.67
N GLY A 29 11.97 -7.09 -0.94
CA GLY A 29 13.28 -7.43 -1.48
C GLY A 29 14.27 -6.29 -1.51
N GLY A 30 13.83 -5.04 -1.48
CA GLY A 30 14.68 -3.87 -1.26
C GLY A 30 15.73 -3.54 -2.31
N LEU A 31 15.64 -4.10 -3.52
CA LEU A 31 16.62 -3.81 -4.60
C LEU A 31 16.55 -2.36 -5.08
N PHE A 32 15.37 -1.79 -5.10
CA PHE A 32 15.15 -0.41 -5.53
C PHE A 32 14.29 0.30 -4.51
N PRO A 33 14.54 1.61 -4.28
CA PRO A 33 13.67 2.38 -3.39
C PRO A 33 12.26 2.45 -3.97
N ALA A 34 11.24 2.43 -3.09
CA ALA A 34 9.87 2.62 -3.52
C ALA A 34 9.67 4.04 -4.04
N PRO A 35 8.84 4.24 -5.10
CA PRO A 35 8.52 5.58 -5.58
C PRO A 35 7.90 6.43 -4.47
N THR A 36 8.23 7.71 -4.44
CA THR A 36 7.66 8.65 -3.47
C THR A 36 6.54 9.49 -4.04
N ASN A 37 6.39 9.49 -5.37
CA ASN A 37 5.34 10.25 -6.07
C ASN A 37 4.82 9.44 -7.24
N GLY A 38 3.53 9.58 -7.54
CA GLY A 38 2.90 8.93 -8.67
C GLY A 38 1.94 7.83 -8.25
N THR A 39 1.79 6.81 -9.11
CA THR A 39 0.89 5.70 -8.86
C THR A 39 1.69 4.43 -8.60
N ILE A 40 1.32 3.72 -7.55
CA ILE A 40 1.93 2.44 -7.21
C ILE A 40 0.85 1.37 -7.10
N THR A 41 1.24 0.11 -7.24
CA THR A 41 0.35 -1.03 -7.03
C THR A 41 0.66 -1.66 -5.69
N LEU A 42 -0.37 -1.79 -4.86
CA LEU A 42 -0.29 -2.45 -3.56
C LEU A 42 -0.96 -3.81 -3.64
N GLU A 43 -0.51 -4.72 -2.82
CA GLU A 43 -1.04 -6.07 -2.77
C GLU A 43 -1.06 -6.58 -1.34
N GLY A 44 -1.96 -7.48 -1.06
CA GLY A 44 -2.08 -8.06 0.25
C GLY A 44 -3.00 -9.26 0.29
N PRO A 45 -3.05 -9.97 1.42
CA PRO A 45 -2.21 -9.78 2.62
C PRO A 45 -0.75 -10.12 2.35
N HIS A 46 0.12 -9.89 3.36
CA HIS A 46 1.56 -10.11 3.22
C HIS A 46 1.89 -11.60 3.10
N TYR A 47 2.99 -11.87 2.36
CA TYR A 47 3.58 -13.20 2.32
C TYR A 47 3.82 -13.74 3.76
N PRO A 48 3.59 -15.03 4.05
CA PRO A 48 3.36 -16.11 3.08
C PRO A 48 1.88 -16.34 2.72
N GLU A 49 0.95 -15.52 3.18
CA GLU A 49 -0.44 -15.66 2.77
C GLU A 49 -0.62 -15.34 1.29
N PRO A 50 -1.49 -16.07 0.56
CA PRO A 50 -1.77 -15.71 -0.83
C PRO A 50 -2.34 -14.30 -0.93
N HIS A 51 -1.92 -13.55 -1.93
CA HIS A 51 -2.47 -12.22 -2.17
C HIS A 51 -3.93 -12.35 -2.63
N LYS A 52 -4.82 -11.69 -1.91
CA LYS A 52 -6.26 -11.75 -2.18
C LYS A 52 -6.81 -10.44 -2.71
N TRP A 53 -6.05 -9.36 -2.62
CA TRP A 53 -6.48 -8.07 -3.13
C TRP A 53 -5.31 -7.31 -3.72
N TYR A 54 -5.64 -6.43 -4.67
CA TYR A 54 -4.69 -5.53 -5.31
C TYR A 54 -5.33 -4.15 -5.35
N ALA A 55 -4.53 -3.11 -5.23
CA ALA A 55 -5.00 -1.74 -5.26
C ALA A 55 -3.99 -0.85 -5.95
N GLN A 56 -4.48 0.16 -6.68
CA GLN A 56 -3.63 1.23 -7.17
C GLN A 56 -3.74 2.39 -6.19
N ALA A 57 -2.59 2.89 -5.78
CA ALA A 57 -2.52 3.99 -4.84
C ALA A 57 -1.80 5.16 -5.48
N THR A 58 -2.31 6.36 -5.24
CA THR A 58 -1.60 7.58 -5.57
C THR A 58 -0.81 8.00 -4.35
N VAL A 59 0.49 8.27 -4.54
CA VAL A 59 1.38 8.64 -3.44
C VAL A 59 1.99 10.00 -3.71
N LYS A 60 2.24 10.73 -2.63
CA LYS A 60 2.89 12.03 -2.69
C LYS A 60 3.78 12.17 -1.46
N ASP A 61 5.06 12.51 -1.70
CA ASP A 61 6.06 12.64 -0.64
C ASP A 61 6.12 11.42 0.28
N GLY A 62 6.00 10.22 -0.32
CA GLY A 62 6.07 8.96 0.42
C GLY A 62 4.82 8.58 1.17
N LYS A 63 3.71 9.29 0.98
CA LYS A 63 2.44 9.04 1.65
C LYS A 63 1.37 8.62 0.65
N ILE A 64 0.55 7.66 1.04
CA ILE A 64 -0.61 7.26 0.24
C ILE A 64 -1.70 8.30 0.47
N ILE A 65 -2.17 8.92 -0.63
CA ILE A 65 -3.19 9.97 -0.56
C ILE A 65 -4.53 9.52 -1.11
N SER A 66 -4.56 8.49 -1.95
CA SER A 66 -5.82 7.93 -2.46
C SER A 66 -5.63 6.49 -2.90
N ILE A 67 -6.72 5.72 -2.90
CA ILE A 67 -6.74 4.31 -3.30
C ILE A 67 -7.84 4.11 -4.32
N LYS A 68 -7.52 3.37 -5.36
CA LYS A 68 -8.50 2.91 -6.35
C LYS A 68 -8.79 1.44 -6.22
#